data_9d8f8fc51a137b2602def7373f4a9110
#
_entry.id   9d8f8fc51a137b2602def7373f4a9110
#
_cell.length_a   1.000
_cell.length_b   1.000
_cell.length_c   1.000
_cell.angle_alpha   90.00
_cell.angle_beta   90.00
_cell.angle_gamma   90.00
#
_symmetry.space_group_name_H-M   'P 1'
#
loop_
_entity.id
_entity.type
_entity.pdbx_description
1 polymer ?
#
loop_
_entity_poly.entity_id
_entity_poly.type
_entity_poly.pdbx_seq_one_letter_code
_entity_poly.pdbx_strand_id
1 'polypeptide(L)'
;MNYREFEEMYGGIPNDTEIDKLIDWLKICPPTKYTYSVTECFGRPQVIFMDVRTGERVADCVCHGGSYGHERGLIEAMGAPLVDKEEVGDDVEGWLTALDILSRICELLPDDILEIVGGDA
;
A
#
# COMPACT_ATOMS: atom_id res chain seq x y z
N MET A 1 -5.05 -2.59 26.47
CA MET A 1 -4.00 -2.84 25.48
C MET A 1 -4.10 -1.80 24.37
N ASN A 2 -3.03 -1.11 24.04
CA ASN A 2 -2.99 -0.19 22.90
C ASN A 2 -2.48 -0.93 21.65
N TYR A 3 -2.51 -0.27 20.48
CA TYR A 3 -2.11 -0.90 19.22
C TYR A 3 -0.65 -1.32 19.19
N ARG A 4 0.22 -0.56 19.84
CA ARG A 4 1.65 -0.89 19.91
C ARG A 4 1.88 -2.18 20.69
N GLU A 5 1.20 -2.33 21.83
CA GLU A 5 1.26 -3.56 22.64
C GLU A 5 0.67 -4.74 21.88
N PHE A 6 -0.41 -4.51 21.14
CA PHE A 6 -1.02 -5.54 20.30
C PHE A 6 -0.03 -6.01 19.22
N GLU A 7 0.65 -5.11 18.54
CA GLU A 7 1.64 -5.46 17.53
C GLU A 7 2.83 -6.23 18.10
N GLU A 8 3.31 -5.85 19.28
CA GLU A 8 4.39 -6.57 19.97
C GLU A 8 4.02 -8.00 20.30
N MET A 9 2.76 -8.22 20.67
CA MET A 9 2.28 -9.54 21.08
C MET A 9 1.84 -10.42 19.90
N TYR A 10 1.21 -9.85 18.88
CA TYR A 10 0.54 -10.60 17.82
C TYR A 10 0.96 -10.20 16.41
N GLY A 11 1.47 -9.00 16.23
CA GLY A 11 1.72 -8.42 14.92
C GLY A 11 2.93 -9.00 14.21
N GLY A 12 4.06 -9.04 14.88
CA GLY A 12 5.30 -9.57 14.30
C GLY A 12 5.74 -8.86 13.03
N ILE A 13 5.55 -7.53 12.94
CA ILE A 13 5.89 -6.76 11.74
C ILE A 13 7.40 -6.55 11.68
N PRO A 14 8.06 -6.87 10.53
CA PRO A 14 9.49 -6.59 10.38
C PRO A 14 9.81 -5.10 10.36
N ASN A 15 11.08 -4.73 10.58
CA ASN A 15 11.52 -3.34 10.60
C ASN A 15 11.40 -2.68 9.21
N ASP A 16 11.71 -3.44 8.16
CA ASP A 16 11.58 -2.96 6.78
C ASP A 16 10.25 -3.45 6.20
N THR A 17 9.36 -2.54 5.86
CA THR A 17 8.06 -2.87 5.31
C THR A 17 7.91 -2.34 3.89
N GLU A 18 7.06 -3.00 3.11
CA GLU A 18 6.74 -2.56 1.76
C GLU A 18 5.96 -1.24 1.75
N ILE A 19 5.22 -0.93 2.84
CA ILE A 19 4.51 0.36 2.93
C ILE A 19 5.48 1.54 3.04
N ASP A 20 6.59 1.39 3.76
CA ASP A 20 7.62 2.42 3.86
C ASP A 20 8.31 2.62 2.52
N LYS A 21 8.60 1.53 1.82
CA LYS A 21 9.16 1.57 0.46
C LYS A 21 8.19 2.26 -0.50
N LEU A 22 6.90 1.95 -0.42
CA LEU A 22 5.86 2.58 -1.24
C LEU A 22 5.82 4.09 -1.03
N ILE A 23 5.88 4.54 0.21
CA ILE A 23 5.86 5.97 0.55
C ILE A 23 7.06 6.68 -0.10
N ASP A 24 8.24 6.08 -0.04
CA ASP A 24 9.45 6.64 -0.66
C ASP A 24 9.34 6.66 -2.20
N TRP A 25 8.85 5.59 -2.79
CA TRP A 25 8.71 5.47 -4.23
C TRP A 25 7.63 6.38 -4.81
N LEU A 26 6.55 6.64 -4.06
CA LEU A 26 5.50 7.59 -4.49
C LEU A 26 6.04 9.01 -4.67
N LYS A 27 7.08 9.40 -3.94
CA LYS A 27 7.73 10.71 -4.11
C LYS A 27 8.48 10.80 -5.43
N ILE A 28 8.98 9.67 -5.94
CA ILE A 28 9.76 9.60 -7.19
C ILE A 28 8.83 9.34 -8.38
N CYS A 29 7.83 8.50 -8.21
CA CYS A 29 6.90 8.08 -9.25
C CYS A 29 5.45 8.29 -8.77
N PRO A 30 4.97 9.54 -8.71
CA PRO A 30 3.60 9.80 -8.28
C PRO A 30 2.60 9.38 -9.36
N PRO A 31 1.41 8.87 -8.96
CA PRO A 31 0.36 8.57 -9.91
C PRO A 31 -0.19 9.84 -10.55
N THR A 32 -0.72 9.73 -11.77
CA THR A 32 -1.24 10.87 -12.52
C THR A 32 -2.75 11.06 -12.35
N LYS A 33 -3.49 9.97 -12.15
CA LYS A 33 -4.95 10.00 -11.99
C LYS A 33 -5.40 10.16 -10.55
N TYR A 34 -4.48 10.02 -9.60
CA TYR A 34 -4.76 10.03 -8.17
C TYR A 34 -3.79 10.92 -7.43
N THR A 35 -4.28 11.55 -6.37
CA THR A 35 -3.43 12.14 -5.34
C THR A 35 -3.33 11.16 -4.19
N TYR A 36 -2.37 11.37 -3.30
CA TYR A 36 -2.23 10.49 -2.14
C TYR A 36 -1.91 11.30 -0.89
N SER A 37 -2.27 10.73 0.25
CA SER A 37 -1.87 11.24 1.55
C SER A 37 -1.40 10.09 2.43
N VAL A 38 -0.50 10.38 3.35
CA VAL A 38 -0.02 9.42 4.33
C VAL A 38 -0.62 9.80 5.68
N THR A 39 -1.35 8.86 6.28
CA THR A 39 -1.92 9.02 7.60
C THR A 39 -1.46 7.88 8.51
N GLU A 40 -2.16 7.64 9.58
CA GLU A 40 -1.85 6.58 10.52
C GLU A 40 -3.08 5.70 10.75
N CYS A 41 -2.86 4.39 10.76
CA CYS A 41 -3.90 3.39 11.05
C CYS A 41 -3.29 2.35 11.98
N PHE A 42 -3.88 2.21 13.17
CA PHE A 42 -3.37 1.29 14.20
C PHE A 42 -1.89 1.49 14.52
N GLY A 43 -1.45 2.77 14.58
CA GLY A 43 -0.07 3.12 14.93
C GLY A 43 0.93 2.96 13.78
N ARG A 44 0.48 2.63 12.57
CA ARG A 44 1.31 2.40 11.39
C ARG A 44 0.90 3.29 10.22
N PRO A 45 1.81 3.57 9.27
CA PRO A 45 1.45 4.38 8.11
C PRO A 45 0.32 3.77 7.30
N GLN A 46 -0.57 4.62 6.83
CA GLN A 46 -1.63 4.29 5.89
C GLN A 46 -1.52 5.24 4.70
N VAL A 47 -1.49 4.70 3.49
CA VAL A 47 -1.50 5.50 2.27
C VAL A 47 -2.91 5.50 1.71
N ILE A 48 -3.49 6.69 1.54
CA ILE A 48 -4.83 6.87 1.01
C ILE A 48 -4.72 7.52 -0.37
N PHE A 49 -5.42 6.95 -1.35
CA PHE A 49 -5.49 7.49 -2.71
C PHE A 49 -6.84 8.13 -2.96
N MET A 50 -6.83 9.33 -3.53
CA MET A 50 -8.02 10.09 -3.90
C MET A 50 -8.03 10.32 -5.41
N ASP A 51 -9.21 10.29 -6.02
CA ASP A 51 -9.38 10.67 -7.44
C ASP A 51 -8.98 12.14 -7.61
N VAL A 52 -8.09 12.42 -8.57
CA VAL A 52 -7.57 13.78 -8.77
C VAL A 52 -8.67 14.77 -9.21
N ARG A 53 -9.72 14.28 -9.85
CA ARG A 53 -10.82 15.13 -10.37
C ARG A 53 -11.88 15.42 -9.32
N THR A 54 -12.21 14.44 -8.48
CA THR A 54 -13.31 14.54 -7.52
C THR A 54 -12.86 14.76 -6.09
N GLY A 55 -11.61 14.39 -5.77
CA GLY A 55 -11.11 14.38 -4.40
C GLY A 55 -11.66 13.26 -3.55
N GLU A 56 -12.43 12.34 -4.12
CA GLU A 56 -12.99 11.21 -3.39
C GLU A 56 -11.91 10.17 -3.09
N ARG A 57 -11.95 9.64 -1.88
CA ARG A 57 -11.12 8.51 -1.49
C ARG A 57 -11.57 7.27 -2.26
N VAL A 58 -10.66 6.63 -2.98
CA VAL A 58 -10.97 5.48 -3.84
C VAL A 58 -10.20 4.22 -3.46
N ALA A 59 -9.10 4.34 -2.74
CA ALA A 59 -8.29 3.19 -2.34
C ALA A 59 -7.41 3.53 -1.14
N ASP A 60 -6.91 2.50 -0.47
CA ASP A 60 -5.92 2.67 0.59
C ASP A 60 -5.04 1.43 0.74
N CYS A 61 -3.90 1.63 1.38
CA CYS A 61 -2.92 0.59 1.68
C CYS A 61 -2.51 0.66 3.13
N VAL A 62 -2.38 -0.50 3.77
CA VAL A 62 -1.94 -0.60 5.17
C VAL A 62 -0.98 -1.76 5.36
N CYS A 63 -0.17 -1.69 6.42
CA CYS A 63 0.60 -2.80 6.96
C CYS A 63 0.61 -2.64 8.48
N HIS A 64 -0.32 -3.29 9.15
CA HIS A 64 -0.45 -3.24 10.62
C HIS A 64 -0.77 -4.63 11.17
N GLY A 65 -0.80 -4.77 12.49
CA GLY A 65 -0.94 -6.07 13.16
C GLY A 65 -2.18 -6.88 12.80
N GLY A 66 -3.19 -6.27 12.19
CA GLY A 66 -4.41 -6.96 11.73
C GLY A 66 -4.52 -7.12 10.22
N SER A 67 -3.52 -6.66 9.44
CA SER A 67 -3.60 -6.71 7.98
C SER A 67 -3.02 -7.99 7.39
N TYR A 68 -3.52 -8.39 6.23
CA TYR A 68 -3.02 -9.56 5.52
C TYR A 68 -1.61 -9.33 4.99
N GLY A 69 -0.67 -10.18 5.38
CA GLY A 69 0.73 -10.12 4.96
C GLY A 69 1.63 -9.32 5.90
N HIS A 70 1.10 -8.77 7.00
CA HIS A 70 1.87 -7.91 7.91
C HIS A 70 3.11 -8.62 8.50
N GLU A 71 3.06 -9.91 8.75
CA GLU A 71 4.17 -10.68 9.31
C GLU A 71 5.37 -10.77 8.38
N ARG A 72 5.17 -10.50 7.10
CA ARG A 72 6.24 -10.41 6.08
C ARG A 72 6.52 -8.96 5.65
N GLY A 73 5.89 -7.98 6.31
CA GLY A 73 6.00 -6.58 5.92
C GLY A 73 5.30 -6.25 4.61
N LEU A 74 4.38 -7.11 4.16
CA LEU A 74 3.65 -6.92 2.91
C LEU A 74 2.39 -6.08 3.13
N ILE A 75 1.85 -5.55 2.05
CA ILE A 75 0.76 -4.58 2.06
C ILE A 75 -0.59 -5.26 1.86
N GLU A 76 -1.59 -4.79 2.61
CA GLU A 76 -3.00 -5.04 2.34
C GLU A 76 -3.59 -3.81 1.67
N ALA A 77 -4.24 -3.99 0.54
CA ALA A 77 -4.85 -2.91 -0.23
C ALA A 77 -6.36 -3.09 -0.31
N MET A 78 -7.07 -1.96 -0.40
CA MET A 78 -8.52 -1.93 -0.55
C MET A 78 -8.90 -0.89 -1.61
N GLY A 79 -9.92 -1.19 -2.39
CA GLY A 79 -10.51 -0.28 -3.36
C GLY A 79 -10.20 -0.62 -4.82
N ALA A 80 -11.13 -0.26 -5.71
CA ALA A 80 -11.10 -0.65 -7.12
C ALA A 80 -9.80 -0.33 -7.88
N PRO A 81 -9.13 0.81 -7.69
CA PRO A 81 -7.87 1.07 -8.38
C PRO A 81 -6.74 0.09 -8.04
N LEU A 82 -6.80 -0.56 -6.87
CA LEU A 82 -5.75 -1.45 -6.39
C LEU A 82 -6.15 -2.92 -6.38
N VAL A 83 -7.44 -3.21 -6.37
CA VAL A 83 -7.95 -4.58 -6.23
C VAL A 83 -8.98 -4.85 -7.32
N ASP A 84 -8.79 -5.94 -8.07
CA ASP A 84 -9.81 -6.45 -8.98
C ASP A 84 -10.75 -7.37 -8.20
N LYS A 85 -11.89 -6.84 -7.80
CA LYS A 85 -12.89 -7.55 -7.00
C LYS A 85 -13.41 -8.82 -7.70
N GLU A 86 -13.53 -8.79 -9.01
CA GLU A 86 -14.03 -9.95 -9.77
C GLU A 86 -13.00 -11.08 -9.77
N GLU A 87 -11.71 -10.75 -9.85
CA GLU A 87 -10.64 -11.73 -9.84
C GLU A 87 -10.39 -12.33 -8.46
N VAL A 88 -10.28 -11.46 -7.42
CA VAL A 88 -9.98 -11.93 -6.06
C VAL A 88 -11.21 -12.27 -5.23
N GLY A 89 -12.39 -11.89 -5.68
CA GLY A 89 -13.66 -12.16 -4.97
C GLY A 89 -13.96 -11.23 -3.81
N ASP A 90 -13.15 -10.23 -3.56
CA ASP A 90 -13.28 -9.26 -2.45
C ASP A 90 -12.69 -7.93 -2.89
N ASP A 91 -13.00 -6.84 -2.18
CA ASP A 91 -12.39 -5.52 -2.39
C ASP A 91 -11.07 -5.35 -1.64
N VAL A 92 -10.60 -6.39 -0.97
CA VAL A 92 -9.35 -6.39 -0.19
C VAL A 92 -8.42 -7.46 -0.73
N GLU A 93 -7.17 -7.08 -0.93
CA GLU A 93 -6.12 -8.02 -1.32
C GLU A 93 -4.90 -7.81 -0.44
N GLY A 94 -4.34 -8.88 0.10
CA GLY A 94 -3.15 -8.85 0.95
C GLY A 94 -1.89 -9.35 0.25
N TRP A 95 -0.80 -9.39 1.00
CA TRP A 95 0.51 -9.90 0.56
C TRP A 95 1.09 -9.19 -0.65
N LEU A 96 0.84 -7.87 -0.77
CA LEU A 96 1.29 -7.07 -1.91
C LEU A 96 2.61 -6.36 -1.60
N THR A 97 3.40 -6.15 -2.65
CA THR A 97 4.64 -5.36 -2.58
C THR A 97 4.38 -3.91 -2.98
N ALA A 98 5.33 -3.03 -2.68
CA ALA A 98 5.29 -1.65 -3.16
C ALA A 98 5.21 -1.60 -4.70
N LEU A 99 5.91 -2.51 -5.37
CA LEU A 99 5.90 -2.60 -6.83
C LEU A 99 4.51 -2.95 -7.36
N ASP A 100 3.80 -3.88 -6.71
CA ASP A 100 2.43 -4.23 -7.06
C ASP A 100 1.51 -3.01 -6.98
N ILE A 101 1.59 -2.25 -5.88
CA ILE A 101 0.75 -1.08 -5.66
C ILE A 101 1.05 0.01 -6.70
N LEU A 102 2.32 0.35 -6.90
CA LEU A 102 2.71 1.38 -7.88
C LEU A 102 2.32 1.01 -9.29
N SER A 103 2.52 -0.24 -9.70
CA SER A 103 2.13 -0.72 -11.02
C SER A 103 0.64 -0.52 -11.26
N ARG A 104 -0.17 -0.83 -10.27
CA ARG A 104 -1.64 -0.71 -10.35
C ARG A 104 -2.11 0.74 -10.32
N ILE A 105 -1.59 1.55 -9.38
CA ILE A 105 -2.07 2.93 -9.21
C ILE A 105 -1.54 3.87 -10.29
N CYS A 106 -0.36 3.63 -10.82
CA CYS A 106 0.25 4.40 -11.91
C CYS A 106 -0.13 3.86 -13.29
N GLU A 107 -0.71 2.68 -13.36
CA GLU A 107 -1.05 1.98 -14.61
C GLU A 107 0.20 1.81 -15.50
N LEU A 108 1.30 1.41 -14.88
CA LEU A 108 2.58 1.15 -15.54
C LEU A 108 3.00 -0.30 -15.31
N LEU A 109 3.81 -0.84 -16.21
CA LEU A 109 4.40 -2.15 -16.03
C LEU A 109 5.44 -2.12 -14.91
N PRO A 110 5.61 -3.24 -14.16
CA PRO A 110 6.59 -3.31 -13.09
C PRO A 110 8.01 -2.91 -13.51
N ASP A 111 8.47 -3.33 -14.68
CA ASP A 111 9.81 -2.98 -15.19
C ASP A 111 9.98 -1.48 -15.40
N ASP A 112 8.91 -0.80 -15.86
CA ASP A 112 8.92 0.65 -16.04
C ASP A 112 9.01 1.37 -14.71
N ILE A 113 8.28 0.88 -13.70
CA ILE A 113 8.35 1.40 -12.33
C ILE A 113 9.79 1.29 -11.79
N LEU A 114 10.39 0.11 -11.90
CA LEU A 114 11.75 -0.13 -11.40
C LEU A 114 12.77 0.78 -12.07
N GLU A 115 12.63 1.03 -13.36
CA GLU A 115 13.49 1.96 -14.09
C GLU A 115 13.38 3.38 -13.55
N ILE A 116 12.15 3.84 -13.27
CA ILE A 116 11.89 5.19 -12.76
C ILE A 116 12.43 5.38 -11.35
N VAL A 117 12.18 4.43 -10.45
CA VAL A 117 12.59 4.55 -9.05
C VAL A 117 14.04 4.15 -8.81
N GLY A 118 14.69 3.51 -9.79
CA GLY A 118 16.08 3.07 -9.67
C GLY A 118 16.28 1.99 -8.64
N GLY A 119 15.23 1.21 -8.36
CA GLY A 119 15.23 0.20 -7.31
C GLY A 119 15.37 -1.22 -7.84
N ASP A 120 15.69 -2.13 -6.92
CA ASP A 120 15.63 -3.56 -7.16
C ASP A 120 14.29 -4.09 -6.63
N ALA A 121 13.73 -5.02 -7.34
CA ALA A 121 12.47 -5.66 -6.93
C ALA A 121 12.63 -6.48 -5.65
#